data_328a42624ef9dca6c52a7bec08fede35
#
_entry.id   328a42624ef9dca6c52a7bec08fede35
#
_cell.length_a   1.000
_cell.length_b   1.000
_cell.length_c   1.000
_cell.angle_alpha   90.00
_cell.angle_beta   90.00
_cell.angle_gamma   90.00
#
_symmetry.space_group_name_H-M   'P 1'
#
loop_
_entity.id
_entity.type
_entity.pdbx_description
1 polymer ?
#
loop_
_entity_poly.entity_id
_entity_poly.type
_entity_poly.pdbx_seq_one_letter_code
_entity_poly.pdbx_strand_id
1 'polypeptide(L)'
;MLFPGKWAAMYAANDVATEQAINDALNATFAGTWYVVAGSAFAMFISGVVNAVVNIKIGKMIDNGTYKGFAVRSFVSTAVAQWVDNFVFSALVSHIFFQWNWMQVLICATTSMILELGMEVIFSPTGYKIAKRWERDNVGQDYIEFEEGKHAA
;
A
#
# COMPACT_ATOMS: atom_id res chain seq x y z
N MET A 1 23.29 15.14 7.42
CA MET A 1 22.71 13.79 7.54
C MET A 1 21.31 13.96 8.11
N LEU A 2 20.27 13.77 7.29
CA LEU A 2 18.87 13.99 7.68
C LEU A 2 18.32 12.91 8.63
N PHE A 3 19.05 11.81 8.80
CA PHE A 3 18.59 10.67 9.57
C PHE A 3 19.60 10.32 10.65
N PRO A 4 19.23 10.44 11.95
CA PRO A 4 20.08 9.96 13.03
C PRO A 4 20.15 8.43 12.96
N GLY A 5 21.26 7.92 12.47
CA GLY A 5 21.44 6.53 12.14
C GLY A 5 22.37 5.78 13.05
N LYS A 6 22.33 6.00 14.36
CA LYS A 6 23.05 5.11 15.27
C LYS A 6 22.03 4.32 16.09
N TRP A 7 21.90 3.07 15.77
CA TRP A 7 21.38 2.09 16.71
C TRP A 7 22.40 1.90 17.83
N ALA A 8 21.95 1.57 19.02
CA ALA A 8 22.87 1.13 20.07
C ALA A 8 23.70 -0.07 19.55
N ALA A 9 24.91 -0.23 20.06
CA ALA A 9 25.73 -1.38 19.71
C ALA A 9 24.94 -2.68 19.96
N MET A 10 24.67 -3.42 18.88
CA MET A 10 23.83 -4.62 18.94
C MET A 10 24.65 -5.90 19.01
N TYR A 11 25.93 -5.82 18.73
CA TYR A 11 26.82 -6.96 18.67
C TYR A 11 28.09 -6.68 19.50
N ALA A 12 28.46 -7.64 20.33
CA ALA A 12 29.72 -7.65 21.07
C ALA A 12 30.61 -8.77 20.54
N ALA A 13 31.86 -8.46 20.24
CA ALA A 13 32.87 -9.40 19.78
C ALA A 13 34.05 -9.46 20.74
N ASN A 14 34.88 -10.48 20.60
CA ASN A 14 36.10 -10.64 21.38
C ASN A 14 37.20 -9.65 21.00
N ASP A 15 37.07 -9.01 19.84
CA ASP A 15 37.98 -7.96 19.38
C ASP A 15 37.18 -6.73 18.88
N VAL A 16 37.70 -5.55 19.25
CA VAL A 16 37.06 -4.26 19.02
C VAL A 16 36.89 -3.95 17.53
N ALA A 17 37.82 -4.37 16.69
CA ALA A 17 37.77 -4.06 15.25
C ALA A 17 36.63 -4.83 14.56
N THR A 18 36.47 -6.11 14.89
CA THR A 18 35.38 -6.95 14.42
C THR A 18 34.03 -6.44 14.94
N GLU A 19 33.95 -6.08 16.22
CA GLU A 19 32.74 -5.51 16.83
C GLU A 19 32.33 -4.23 16.09
N GLN A 20 33.24 -3.34 15.85
CA GLN A 20 32.97 -2.07 15.15
C GLN A 20 32.54 -2.31 13.71
N ALA A 21 33.21 -3.18 12.97
CA ALA A 21 32.86 -3.50 11.60
C ALA A 21 31.45 -4.07 11.47
N ILE A 22 31.06 -4.97 12.37
CA ILE A 22 29.71 -5.56 12.39
C ILE A 22 28.67 -4.53 12.79
N ASN A 23 28.91 -3.73 13.81
CA ASN A 23 27.97 -2.68 14.23
C ASN A 23 27.82 -1.60 13.14
N ASP A 24 28.87 -1.23 12.43
CA ASP A 24 28.81 -0.30 11.29
C ASP A 24 27.99 -0.88 10.13
N ALA A 25 28.13 -2.16 9.82
CA ALA A 25 27.31 -2.85 8.81
C ALA A 25 25.83 -2.91 9.21
N LEU A 26 25.55 -3.22 10.49
CA LEU A 26 24.18 -3.22 11.03
C LEU A 26 23.58 -1.81 10.99
N ASN A 27 24.34 -0.79 11.37
CA ASN A 27 23.91 0.59 11.31
C ASN A 27 23.63 1.02 9.86
N ALA A 28 24.48 0.66 8.91
CA ALA A 28 24.27 0.98 7.49
C ALA A 28 22.98 0.34 6.94
N THR A 29 22.66 -0.88 7.42
CA THR A 29 21.50 -1.64 6.95
C THR A 29 20.21 -1.19 7.61
N PHE A 30 20.22 -0.97 8.93
CA PHE A 30 18.99 -0.78 9.70
C PHE A 30 18.70 0.66 10.14
N ALA A 31 19.69 1.54 10.11
CA ALA A 31 19.53 2.91 10.61
C ALA A 31 18.42 3.71 9.91
N GLY A 32 18.18 3.44 8.63
CA GLY A 32 17.12 4.08 7.85
C GLY A 32 15.78 3.34 7.86
N THR A 33 15.71 2.14 8.43
CA THR A 33 14.53 1.26 8.35
C THR A 33 13.26 1.91 8.89
N TRP A 34 13.36 2.64 10.00
CA TRP A 34 12.21 3.34 10.57
C TRP A 34 11.59 4.36 9.60
N TYR A 35 12.43 5.05 8.84
CA TYR A 35 11.97 6.02 7.83
C TYR A 35 11.27 5.33 6.66
N VAL A 36 11.83 4.21 6.20
CA VAL A 36 11.21 3.38 5.16
C VAL A 36 9.85 2.86 5.62
N VAL A 37 9.77 2.35 6.86
CA VAL A 37 8.50 1.86 7.45
C VAL A 37 7.49 2.99 7.61
N ALA A 38 7.91 4.15 8.12
CA ALA A 38 7.03 5.31 8.25
C ALA A 38 6.54 5.82 6.89
N GLY A 39 7.43 5.90 5.90
CA GLY A 39 7.09 6.27 4.52
C GLY A 39 6.11 5.30 3.87
N SER A 40 6.30 3.98 4.09
CA SER A 40 5.38 2.94 3.62
C SER A 40 4.00 3.08 4.28
N ALA A 41 3.95 3.23 5.60
CA ALA A 41 2.68 3.40 6.31
C ALA A 41 1.91 4.64 5.84
N PHE A 42 2.63 5.75 5.60
CA PHE A 42 2.03 6.98 5.08
C PHE A 42 1.51 6.82 3.65
N ALA A 43 2.28 6.18 2.77
CA ALA A 43 1.86 5.87 1.42
C ALA A 43 0.59 5.00 1.40
N MET A 44 0.56 3.92 2.20
CA MET A 44 -0.62 3.06 2.36
C MET A 44 -1.85 3.82 2.86
N PHE A 45 -1.68 4.74 3.80
CA PHE A 45 -2.79 5.55 4.31
C PHE A 45 -3.38 6.43 3.20
N ILE A 46 -2.53 7.16 2.45
CA ILE A 46 -2.98 8.02 1.35
C ILE A 46 -3.65 7.19 0.25
N SER A 47 -3.02 6.09 -0.16
CA SER A 47 -3.56 5.22 -1.22
C SER A 47 -4.88 4.58 -0.81
N GLY A 48 -5.03 4.20 0.46
CA GLY A 48 -6.28 3.69 1.02
C GLY A 48 -7.44 4.70 0.94
N VAL A 49 -7.17 5.96 1.29
CA VAL A 49 -8.15 7.05 1.14
C VAL A 49 -8.52 7.26 -0.33
N VAL A 50 -7.52 7.31 -1.21
CA VAL A 50 -7.75 7.46 -2.66
C VAL A 50 -8.56 6.30 -3.20
N ASN A 51 -8.22 5.06 -2.84
CA ASN A 51 -8.96 3.86 -3.23
C ASN A 51 -10.43 3.95 -2.80
N ALA A 52 -10.69 4.30 -1.54
CA ALA A 52 -12.06 4.43 -1.03
C ALA A 52 -12.86 5.48 -1.81
N VAL A 53 -12.28 6.67 -2.05
CA VAL A 53 -12.95 7.75 -2.80
C VAL A 53 -13.24 7.34 -4.24
N VAL A 54 -12.25 6.76 -4.92
CA VAL A 54 -12.41 6.31 -6.31
C VAL A 54 -13.43 5.19 -6.40
N ASN A 55 -13.36 4.21 -5.50
CA ASN A 55 -14.28 3.09 -5.43
C ASN A 55 -15.74 3.55 -5.22
N ILE A 56 -15.99 4.50 -4.31
CA ILE A 56 -17.32 5.07 -4.09
C ILE A 56 -17.82 5.79 -5.34
N LYS A 57 -16.98 6.60 -5.98
CA LYS A 57 -17.37 7.34 -7.19
C LYS A 57 -17.72 6.40 -8.35
N ILE A 58 -16.88 5.39 -8.60
CA ILE A 58 -17.10 4.43 -9.67
C ILE A 58 -18.32 3.54 -9.35
N GLY A 59 -18.50 3.15 -8.09
CA GLY A 59 -19.63 2.34 -7.65
C GLY A 59 -20.99 2.99 -7.87
N LYS A 60 -21.04 4.34 -7.94
CA LYS A 60 -22.26 5.07 -8.30
C LYS A 60 -22.53 5.09 -9.82
N MET A 61 -21.53 4.77 -10.63
CA MET A 61 -21.61 4.85 -12.09
C MET A 61 -21.77 3.49 -12.76
N ILE A 62 -21.37 2.42 -12.07
CA ILE A 62 -21.30 1.07 -12.64
C ILE A 62 -22.09 0.10 -11.77
N ASP A 63 -23.00 -0.65 -12.39
CA ASP A 63 -23.75 -1.72 -11.72
C ASP A 63 -22.80 -2.88 -11.32
N ASN A 64 -22.80 -3.21 -10.03
CA ASN A 64 -22.00 -4.28 -9.46
C ASN A 64 -22.64 -5.67 -9.58
N GLY A 65 -23.84 -5.78 -10.13
CA GLY A 65 -24.56 -7.05 -10.28
C GLY A 65 -23.86 -8.02 -11.23
N THR A 66 -22.99 -7.55 -12.09
CA THR A 66 -22.25 -8.35 -13.07
C THR A 66 -20.76 -8.44 -12.74
N TYR A 67 -20.13 -9.56 -13.14
CA TYR A 67 -18.67 -9.72 -13.03
C TYR A 67 -17.90 -8.58 -13.72
N LYS A 68 -18.36 -8.13 -14.88
CA LYS A 68 -17.73 -7.02 -15.62
C LYS A 68 -17.79 -5.72 -14.83
N GLY A 69 -18.93 -5.37 -14.24
CA GLY A 69 -19.07 -4.18 -13.41
C GLY A 69 -18.17 -4.24 -12.17
N PHE A 70 -18.15 -5.36 -11.48
CA PHE A 70 -17.26 -5.61 -10.35
C PHE A 70 -15.78 -5.45 -10.76
N ALA A 71 -15.37 -6.11 -11.85
CA ALA A 71 -13.97 -6.07 -12.30
C ALA A 71 -13.53 -4.66 -12.73
N VAL A 72 -14.34 -3.94 -13.49
CA VAL A 72 -14.00 -2.55 -13.90
C VAL A 72 -13.86 -1.64 -12.69
N ARG A 73 -14.78 -1.74 -11.74
CA ARG A 73 -14.71 -0.96 -10.49
C ARG A 73 -13.46 -1.29 -9.70
N SER A 74 -13.17 -2.57 -9.50
CA SER A 74 -11.98 -3.03 -8.78
C SER A 74 -10.71 -2.55 -9.50
N PHE A 75 -10.54 -2.88 -10.77
CA PHE A 75 -9.32 -2.54 -11.50
C PHE A 75 -9.04 -1.05 -11.57
N VAL A 76 -10.05 -0.21 -11.81
CA VAL A 76 -9.81 1.23 -11.90
C VAL A 76 -9.47 1.82 -10.54
N SER A 77 -10.18 1.43 -9.47
CA SER A 77 -9.86 1.93 -8.13
C SER A 77 -8.50 1.45 -7.65
N THR A 78 -8.16 0.19 -7.91
CA THR A 78 -6.85 -0.38 -7.56
C THR A 78 -5.74 0.27 -8.37
N ALA A 79 -5.90 0.45 -9.68
CA ALA A 79 -4.89 1.09 -10.52
C ALA A 79 -4.51 2.48 -10.00
N VAL A 80 -5.50 3.30 -9.70
CA VAL A 80 -5.27 4.65 -9.18
C VAL A 80 -4.62 4.60 -7.80
N ALA A 81 -5.13 3.76 -6.90
CA ALA A 81 -4.60 3.63 -5.55
C ALA A 81 -3.16 3.11 -5.54
N GLN A 82 -2.87 2.07 -6.29
CA GLN A 82 -1.52 1.48 -6.38
C GLN A 82 -0.51 2.45 -7.01
N TRP A 83 -0.94 3.18 -8.05
CA TRP A 83 -0.06 4.20 -8.61
C TRP A 83 0.27 5.28 -7.58
N VAL A 84 -0.72 5.75 -6.82
CA VAL A 84 -0.52 6.75 -5.75
C VAL A 84 0.35 6.18 -4.65
N ASP A 85 0.12 4.95 -4.21
CA ASP A 85 0.94 4.28 -3.19
C ASP A 85 2.41 4.25 -3.58
N ASN A 86 2.70 3.65 -4.73
CA ASN A 86 4.05 3.51 -5.25
C ASN A 86 4.71 4.87 -5.53
N PHE A 87 3.95 5.85 -6.01
CA PHE A 87 4.46 7.20 -6.24
C PHE A 87 4.82 7.90 -4.92
N VAL A 88 3.92 7.90 -3.93
CA VAL A 88 4.16 8.53 -2.64
C VAL A 88 5.32 7.86 -1.90
N PHE A 89 5.33 6.53 -1.87
CA PHE A 89 6.44 5.77 -1.29
C PHE A 89 7.77 6.10 -1.98
N SER A 90 7.83 6.03 -3.30
CA SER A 90 9.07 6.31 -4.05
C SER A 90 9.50 7.77 -3.92
N ALA A 91 8.58 8.72 -3.83
CA ALA A 91 8.89 10.12 -3.62
C ALA A 91 9.46 10.38 -2.21
N LEU A 92 8.87 9.77 -1.19
CA LEU A 92 9.33 9.96 0.18
C LEU A 92 10.59 9.15 0.51
N VAL A 93 10.63 7.89 0.08
CA VAL A 93 11.71 6.99 0.45
C VAL A 93 12.78 6.96 -0.62
N SER A 94 12.43 6.64 -1.86
CA SER A 94 13.45 6.43 -2.90
C SER A 94 14.11 7.73 -3.32
N HIS A 95 13.35 8.80 -3.51
CA HIS A 95 13.90 10.09 -3.90
C HIS A 95 14.68 10.74 -2.76
N ILE A 96 14.12 10.82 -1.56
CA ILE A 96 14.75 11.52 -0.44
C ILE A 96 15.86 10.69 0.19
N PHE A 97 15.63 9.40 0.45
CA PHE A 97 16.57 8.56 1.18
C PHE A 97 17.62 7.91 0.26
N PHE A 98 17.20 7.36 -0.91
CA PHE A 98 18.09 6.72 -1.86
C PHE A 98 18.57 7.64 -2.99
N GLN A 99 18.18 8.92 -2.96
CA GLN A 99 18.62 9.94 -3.93
C GLN A 99 18.22 9.60 -5.39
N TRP A 100 17.09 8.93 -5.59
CA TRP A 100 16.60 8.65 -6.93
C TRP A 100 16.14 9.94 -7.61
N ASN A 101 16.32 10.03 -8.91
CA ASN A 101 15.77 11.13 -9.69
C ASN A 101 14.26 10.94 -9.94
N TRP A 102 13.55 12.00 -10.28
CA TRP A 102 12.10 11.96 -10.48
C TRP A 102 11.66 11.02 -11.61
N MET A 103 12.48 10.81 -12.63
CA MET A 103 12.18 9.86 -13.70
C MET A 103 12.19 8.42 -13.17
N GLN A 104 13.15 8.08 -12.31
CA GLN A 104 13.21 6.77 -11.66
C GLN A 104 11.99 6.55 -10.76
N VAL A 105 11.57 7.57 -10.01
CA VAL A 105 10.35 7.52 -9.18
C VAL A 105 9.11 7.22 -10.04
N LEU A 106 8.93 7.94 -11.14
CA LEU A 106 7.78 7.76 -12.03
C LEU A 106 7.79 6.39 -12.72
N ILE A 107 8.94 5.94 -13.21
CA ILE A 107 9.08 4.63 -13.84
C ILE A 107 8.78 3.52 -12.83
N CYS A 108 9.33 3.61 -11.63
CA CYS A 108 9.09 2.64 -10.57
C CYS A 108 7.60 2.56 -10.20
N ALA A 109 6.97 3.70 -9.92
CA ALA A 109 5.56 3.75 -9.57
C ALA A 109 4.67 3.14 -10.66
N THR A 110 4.96 3.46 -11.93
CA THR A 110 4.17 2.96 -13.05
C THR A 110 4.39 1.46 -13.29
N THR A 111 5.64 0.99 -13.22
CA THR A 111 5.95 -0.42 -13.41
C THR A 111 5.36 -1.29 -12.30
N SER A 112 5.46 -0.85 -11.04
CA SER A 112 4.88 -1.55 -9.90
C SER A 112 3.36 -1.65 -10.04
N MET A 113 2.67 -0.55 -10.37
CA MET A 113 1.23 -0.55 -10.61
C MET A 113 0.85 -1.57 -11.70
N ILE A 114 1.57 -1.63 -12.82
CA ILE A 114 1.27 -2.58 -13.91
C ILE A 114 1.41 -4.03 -13.44
N LEU A 115 2.45 -4.34 -12.67
CA LEU A 115 2.67 -5.68 -12.13
C LEU A 115 1.58 -6.07 -11.14
N GLU A 116 1.19 -5.15 -10.24
CA GLU A 116 0.15 -5.37 -9.25
C GLU A 116 -1.22 -5.57 -9.90
N LEU A 117 -1.56 -4.77 -10.94
CA LEU A 117 -2.77 -4.99 -11.73
C LEU A 117 -2.76 -6.35 -12.46
N GLY A 118 -1.61 -6.80 -12.94
CA GLY A 118 -1.47 -8.13 -13.52
C GLY A 118 -1.85 -9.23 -12.52
N MET A 119 -1.44 -9.10 -11.27
CA MET A 119 -1.83 -10.03 -10.20
C MET A 119 -3.32 -9.91 -9.88
N GLU A 120 -3.90 -8.71 -9.89
CA GLU A 120 -5.34 -8.53 -9.69
C GLU A 120 -6.16 -9.23 -10.77
N VAL A 121 -5.75 -9.19 -12.04
CA VAL A 121 -6.40 -9.93 -13.13
C VAL A 121 -6.46 -11.43 -12.81
N ILE A 122 -5.37 -12.00 -12.31
CA ILE A 122 -5.29 -13.43 -11.96
C ILE A 122 -6.23 -13.78 -10.80
N PHE A 123 -6.31 -12.93 -9.77
CA PHE A 123 -7.08 -13.21 -8.55
C PHE A 123 -8.52 -12.68 -8.57
N SER A 124 -8.87 -11.79 -9.49
CA SER A 124 -10.20 -11.18 -9.61
C SER A 124 -11.36 -12.18 -9.66
N PRO A 125 -11.29 -13.32 -10.38
CA PRO A 125 -12.38 -14.30 -10.39
C PRO A 125 -12.63 -14.90 -8.99
N THR A 126 -11.58 -15.07 -8.20
CA THR A 126 -11.68 -15.57 -6.82
C THR A 126 -12.31 -14.52 -5.91
N GLY A 127 -11.85 -13.27 -6.03
CA GLY A 127 -12.42 -12.13 -5.28
C GLY A 127 -13.91 -11.96 -5.55
N TYR A 128 -14.32 -12.06 -6.81
CA TYR A 128 -15.74 -11.99 -7.19
C TYR A 128 -16.58 -13.12 -6.56
N LYS A 129 -16.08 -14.35 -6.57
CA LYS A 129 -16.78 -15.48 -5.93
C LYS A 129 -16.93 -15.28 -4.42
N ILE A 130 -15.91 -14.74 -3.74
CA ILE A 130 -15.96 -14.44 -2.32
C ILE A 130 -16.97 -13.32 -2.05
N ALA A 131 -16.93 -12.24 -2.82
CA ALA A 131 -17.88 -11.12 -2.67
C ALA A 131 -19.33 -11.58 -2.86
N LYS A 132 -19.60 -12.41 -3.87
CA LYS A 132 -20.94 -12.99 -4.09
C LYS A 132 -21.38 -13.96 -2.99
N ARG A 133 -20.43 -14.66 -2.37
CA ARG A 133 -20.72 -15.48 -1.21
C ARG A 133 -21.13 -14.64 0.00
N TRP A 134 -20.37 -13.58 0.29
CA TRP A 134 -20.68 -12.66 1.39
C TRP A 134 -22.03 -11.97 1.19
N GLU A 135 -22.33 -11.54 -0.03
CA GLU A 135 -23.64 -10.97 -0.37
C GLU A 135 -24.78 -11.96 -0.09
N ARG A 136 -24.62 -13.22 -0.52
CA ARG A 136 -25.61 -14.28 -0.26
C ARG A 136 -25.76 -14.61 1.23
N ASP A 137 -24.65 -14.61 1.95
CA ASP A 137 -24.60 -14.97 3.38
C ASP A 137 -24.93 -13.73 4.27
N ASN A 138 -25.36 -12.60 3.67
CA ASN A 138 -25.71 -11.32 4.33
C ASN A 138 -24.61 -10.78 5.26
N VAL A 139 -23.34 -11.01 4.93
CA VAL A 139 -22.23 -10.54 5.75
C VAL A 139 -22.19 -9.02 5.77
N GLY A 140 -22.29 -8.43 6.95
CA GLY A 140 -22.30 -6.97 7.15
C GLY A 140 -23.70 -6.34 7.10
N GLN A 141 -24.79 -7.11 7.01
CA GLN A 141 -26.16 -6.60 7.01
C GLN A 141 -26.47 -5.80 8.27
N ASP A 142 -26.04 -6.29 9.43
CA ASP A 142 -26.21 -5.61 10.72
C ASP A 142 -25.62 -4.19 10.73
N TYR A 143 -24.48 -4.00 10.03
CA TYR A 143 -23.86 -2.69 9.89
C TYR A 143 -24.68 -1.77 8.98
N ILE A 144 -25.22 -2.29 7.90
CA ILE A 144 -26.04 -1.53 6.95
C ILE A 144 -27.32 -1.07 7.64
N GLU A 145 -28.00 -1.96 8.35
CA GLU A 145 -29.20 -1.66 9.12
C GLU A 145 -28.95 -0.62 10.23
N PHE A 146 -27.79 -0.71 10.89
CA PHE A 146 -27.38 0.28 11.89
C PHE A 146 -27.16 1.67 11.27
N GLU A 147 -26.51 1.75 10.11
CA GLU A 147 -26.31 3.03 9.42
C GLU A 147 -27.62 3.61 8.87
N GLU A 148 -28.48 2.80 8.29
CA GLU A 148 -29.81 3.23 7.83
C GLU A 148 -30.68 3.72 8.99
N GLY A 149 -30.64 3.06 10.14
CA GLY A 149 -31.34 3.49 11.36
C GLY A 149 -30.85 4.84 11.89
N LYS A 150 -29.58 5.19 11.73
CA LYS A 150 -29.05 6.51 12.08
C LYS A 150 -29.55 7.64 11.17
N HIS A 151 -29.84 7.35 9.92
CA HIS A 151 -30.34 8.35 8.97
C HIS A 151 -31.86 8.51 9.03
N ALA A 152 -32.55 7.61 9.71
CA ALA A 152 -33.99 7.63 9.90
C ALA A 152 -34.44 8.28 11.24
N ALA A 153 -33.50 8.54 12.14
CA ALA A 153 -33.72 9.22 13.44
C ALA A 153 -33.27 10.67 13.40
#